data_b895a6b22efdf336a19215a7eecbccce
#
_entry.id   b895a6b22efdf336a19215a7eecbccce
#
_cell.length_a   1.000
_cell.length_b   1.000
_cell.length_c   1.000
_cell.angle_alpha   90.00
_cell.angle_beta   90.00
_cell.angle_gamma   90.00
#
_symmetry.space_group_name_H-M   'P 1'
#
loop_
_entity.id
_entity.type
_entity.pdbx_description
1 polymer ?
#
loop_
_entity_poly.entity_id
_entity_poly.type
_entity_poly.pdbx_seq_one_letter_code
_entity_poly.pdbx_strand_id
1 'polypeptide(L)'
;MSPPRYSEWGAGVSPLHPSGSVLRLGGMKAVQFTDPVAYHAEGPVWWPQDGSPVAGTLRYVDMTAGRILTADGDGSVTAADVGSPVAAFFRPRADGGAVVATEHAVCLADDAALSDLRPVVTVLDSPEVRFNDGGCAPDGTLYGGSMRYDQASGGGVLVSVASDTSVTTVRDGVTVSNGLDWSPDGTLAYYNDTPTRSTTIYSWDTDLGLHDGRTLFTLDDGDPAGGPDGLCVDAEGNVWTAIYGGSRVECRDPSGVLVDVVELPVTNVTACTFGGPELDRLFITTTRENVPDGTQPTAGAVYVAVPGARGQPVRPFAG
;
A
#
# COMPACT_ATOMS: atom_id res chain seq x y z
N MET A 1 -18.05 0.07 24.00
CA MET A 1 -16.82 -0.22 24.78
C MET A 1 -15.72 0.51 24.08
N SER A 2 -15.05 1.44 24.76
CA SER A 2 -13.93 2.20 24.16
C SER A 2 -12.76 1.25 23.89
N PRO A 3 -12.00 1.41 22.78
CA PRO A 3 -10.82 0.58 22.52
C PRO A 3 -9.76 0.80 23.62
N PRO A 4 -8.90 -0.20 23.88
CA PRO A 4 -7.87 -0.09 24.91
C PRO A 4 -6.87 1.01 24.57
N ARG A 5 -6.45 1.75 25.59
CA ARG A 5 -5.45 2.82 25.45
C ARG A 5 -4.06 2.23 25.25
N TYR A 6 -3.23 2.89 24.46
CA TYR A 6 -1.88 2.50 24.04
C TYR A 6 -0.88 2.13 25.15
N SER A 7 -1.20 2.37 26.41
CA SER A 7 -0.30 2.12 27.57
C SER A 7 -0.30 0.66 28.06
N GLU A 8 -1.10 -0.24 27.50
CA GLU A 8 -1.24 -1.62 28.00
C GLU A 8 -0.50 -2.69 27.16
N TRP A 9 0.27 -2.26 26.17
CA TRP A 9 1.05 -3.19 25.34
C TRP A 9 2.36 -3.54 26.02
N GLY A 10 2.32 -4.49 26.94
CA GLY A 10 3.49 -5.05 27.59
C GLY A 10 4.37 -5.79 26.58
N ALA A 11 5.65 -5.40 26.53
CA ALA A 11 6.68 -6.02 25.73
C ALA A 11 6.88 -7.50 26.12
N GLY A 12 6.32 -8.41 25.36
CA GLY A 12 6.70 -9.81 25.36
C GLY A 12 7.98 -9.97 24.55
N VAL A 13 9.15 -9.86 25.20
CA VAL A 13 10.44 -10.11 24.57
C VAL A 13 10.56 -11.61 24.32
N SER A 14 10.47 -12.05 23.07
CA SER A 14 10.93 -13.38 22.66
C SER A 14 12.40 -13.32 22.29
N PRO A 15 13.22 -14.35 22.64
CA PRO A 15 14.66 -14.34 22.42
C PRO A 15 15.00 -14.46 20.93
N LEU A 16 16.04 -13.77 20.52
CA LEU A 16 16.70 -13.82 19.22
C LEU A 16 17.02 -15.26 18.81
N HIS A 17 16.53 -15.68 17.62
CA HIS A 17 16.94 -16.96 17.01
C HIS A 17 17.89 -16.72 15.84
N PRO A 18 18.95 -17.53 15.74
CA PRO A 18 19.78 -17.57 14.53
C PRO A 18 19.03 -18.33 13.42
N SER A 19 19.18 -17.84 12.20
CA SER A 19 18.75 -18.38 10.89
C SER A 19 18.19 -19.80 10.91
N GLY A 20 16.87 -19.88 10.89
CA GLY A 20 16.09 -21.10 10.67
C GLY A 20 14.63 -20.70 10.70
N SER A 21 14.00 -20.49 9.55
CA SER A 21 12.61 -20.12 9.40
C SER A 21 11.70 -21.19 9.99
N VAL A 22 11.16 -20.93 11.18
CA VAL A 22 10.07 -21.73 11.76
C VAL A 22 8.78 -21.01 11.41
N LEU A 23 7.95 -21.59 10.52
CA LEU A 23 6.55 -21.21 10.36
C LEU A 23 5.93 -21.06 11.75
N ARG A 24 5.52 -19.87 12.13
CA ARG A 24 4.65 -19.66 13.29
C ARG A 24 3.27 -20.17 12.91
N LEU A 25 2.99 -21.45 13.19
CA LEU A 25 1.68 -22.09 13.06
C LEU A 25 0.71 -21.55 14.15
N GLY A 26 0.36 -20.27 14.05
CA GLY A 26 -0.60 -19.57 14.87
C GLY A 26 -0.62 -18.16 14.38
N GLY A 27 -1.46 -17.85 13.36
CA GLY A 27 -1.52 -16.54 12.71
C GLY A 27 -1.68 -15.43 13.74
N MET A 28 -0.87 -14.38 13.62
CA MET A 28 -1.04 -13.17 14.40
C MET A 28 -2.38 -12.54 14.03
N LYS A 29 -3.12 -12.00 15.01
CA LYS A 29 -4.38 -11.29 14.74
C LYS A 29 -4.14 -9.79 14.80
N ALA A 30 -4.56 -9.09 13.75
CA ALA A 30 -4.59 -7.63 13.77
C ALA A 30 -5.73 -7.12 14.68
N VAL A 31 -5.50 -5.95 15.27
CA VAL A 31 -6.48 -5.25 16.11
C VAL A 31 -6.98 -4.02 15.38
N GLN A 32 -8.26 -3.71 15.49
CA GLN A 32 -8.84 -2.51 14.90
C GLN A 32 -8.17 -1.27 15.49
N PHE A 33 -7.69 -0.38 14.62
CA PHE A 33 -7.00 0.85 14.99
C PHE A 33 -7.90 2.08 14.85
N THR A 34 -8.63 2.22 13.74
CA THR A 34 -9.57 3.33 13.52
C THR A 34 -11.01 2.85 13.55
N ASP A 35 -11.96 3.77 13.71
CA ASP A 35 -13.34 3.49 13.33
C ASP A 35 -13.43 3.23 11.80
N PRO A 36 -14.47 2.50 11.33
CA PRO A 36 -14.64 2.19 9.91
C PRO A 36 -15.19 3.41 9.13
N VAL A 37 -14.36 4.43 8.95
CA VAL A 37 -14.76 5.73 8.37
C VAL A 37 -14.64 5.79 6.86
N ALA A 38 -13.84 4.89 6.25
CA ALA A 38 -13.68 4.83 4.79
C ALA A 38 -14.69 3.85 4.17
N TYR A 39 -15.06 4.09 2.92
CA TYR A 39 -15.74 3.10 2.10
C TYR A 39 -14.70 2.13 1.48
N HIS A 40 -13.65 2.68 0.89
CA HIS A 40 -12.58 1.93 0.24
C HIS A 40 -11.22 2.46 0.71
N ALA A 41 -10.80 2.01 1.91
CA ALA A 41 -9.51 2.41 2.45
C ALA A 41 -8.38 1.70 1.69
N GLU A 42 -7.39 2.49 1.21
CA GLU A 42 -6.28 2.03 0.37
C GLU A 42 -5.01 2.84 0.59
N GLY A 43 -3.92 2.43 -0.04
CA GLY A 43 -2.67 3.14 -0.19
C GLY A 43 -2.12 3.74 1.11
N PRO A 44 -1.99 2.97 2.22
CA PRO A 44 -1.53 3.50 3.49
C PRO A 44 -0.06 3.91 3.41
N VAL A 45 0.26 5.04 4.03
CA VAL A 45 1.62 5.60 4.11
C VAL A 45 1.88 6.07 5.53
N TRP A 46 3.03 5.70 6.09
CA TRP A 46 3.55 6.35 7.27
C TRP A 46 4.19 7.68 6.85
N TRP A 47 3.44 8.77 7.02
CA TRP A 47 3.81 10.08 6.52
C TRP A 47 4.84 10.74 7.44
N PRO A 48 6.06 11.07 6.95
CA PRO A 48 7.11 11.62 7.77
C PRO A 48 6.74 13.02 8.32
N GLN A 49 7.19 13.32 9.52
CA GLN A 49 7.03 14.62 10.18
C GLN A 49 8.39 15.19 10.59
N ASP A 50 8.49 16.52 10.53
CA ASP A 50 9.68 17.27 11.02
C ASP A 50 11.03 16.81 10.43
N GLY A 51 11.01 16.31 9.18
CA GLY A 51 12.20 15.79 8.51
C GLY A 51 12.70 14.44 9.04
N SER A 52 11.97 13.83 9.96
CA SER A 52 12.30 12.49 10.49
C SER A 52 11.71 11.41 9.61
N PRO A 53 12.47 10.41 9.17
CA PRO A 53 11.93 9.29 8.38
C PRO A 53 11.07 8.33 9.22
N VAL A 54 11.14 8.39 10.55
CA VAL A 54 10.44 7.48 11.46
C VAL A 54 9.37 8.16 12.32
N ALA A 55 9.53 9.46 12.68
CA ALA A 55 8.45 10.22 13.28
C ALA A 55 7.42 10.54 12.20
N GLY A 56 6.16 10.16 12.42
CA GLY A 56 5.17 10.31 11.40
C GLY A 56 3.75 10.09 11.89
N THR A 57 2.83 10.16 10.93
CA THR A 57 1.39 9.96 11.11
C THR A 57 0.90 9.02 10.04
N LEU A 58 -0.01 8.11 10.36
CA LEU A 58 -0.63 7.26 9.36
C LEU A 58 -1.56 8.08 8.47
N ARG A 59 -1.35 7.99 7.16
CA ARG A 59 -2.25 8.52 6.14
C ARG A 59 -2.63 7.41 5.17
N TYR A 60 -3.84 7.49 4.62
CA TYR A 60 -4.35 6.53 3.64
C TYR A 60 -5.44 7.19 2.81
N VAL A 61 -5.87 6.59 1.72
CA VAL A 61 -6.95 7.12 0.90
C VAL A 61 -8.28 6.44 1.25
N ASP A 62 -9.39 7.19 1.15
CA ASP A 62 -10.72 6.65 0.86
C ASP A 62 -10.91 6.83 -0.65
N MET A 63 -10.48 5.82 -1.40
CA MET A 63 -10.15 5.93 -2.82
C MET A 63 -11.31 6.48 -3.63
N THR A 64 -12.47 5.83 -3.58
CA THR A 64 -13.64 6.18 -4.39
C THR A 64 -14.46 7.33 -3.82
N ALA A 65 -14.06 7.86 -2.67
CA ALA A 65 -14.59 9.10 -2.11
C ALA A 65 -13.70 10.33 -2.43
N GLY A 66 -12.56 10.13 -3.11
CA GLY A 66 -11.64 11.21 -3.47
C GLY A 66 -11.00 11.91 -2.28
N ARG A 67 -10.66 11.17 -1.21
CA ARG A 67 -10.16 11.75 0.04
C ARG A 67 -8.85 11.10 0.51
N ILE A 68 -7.98 11.92 1.10
CA ILE A 68 -6.86 11.45 1.91
C ILE A 68 -7.25 11.58 3.38
N LEU A 69 -7.12 10.49 4.12
CA LEU A 69 -7.43 10.36 5.53
C LEU A 69 -6.14 10.38 6.35
N THR A 70 -6.15 11.06 7.49
CA THR A 70 -5.04 11.10 8.44
C THR A 70 -5.54 10.55 9.78
N ALA A 71 -4.89 9.51 10.29
CA ALA A 71 -5.21 8.90 11.57
C ALA A 71 -4.18 9.30 12.63
N ASP A 72 -4.66 9.88 13.71
CA ASP A 72 -3.83 10.23 14.88
C ASP A 72 -3.46 8.98 15.69
N GLY A 73 -2.56 9.16 16.66
CA GLY A 73 -2.06 8.06 17.50
C GLY A 73 -3.13 7.35 18.34
N ASP A 74 -4.30 7.96 18.55
CA ASP A 74 -5.45 7.39 19.25
C ASP A 74 -6.49 6.76 18.29
N GLY A 75 -6.22 6.78 16.97
CA GLY A 75 -7.11 6.25 15.93
C GLY A 75 -8.21 7.20 15.48
N SER A 76 -8.24 8.45 15.96
CA SER A 76 -9.14 9.48 15.41
C SER A 76 -8.71 9.88 14.00
N VAL A 77 -9.69 10.17 13.12
CA VAL A 77 -9.43 10.36 11.69
C VAL A 77 -9.95 11.71 11.22
N THR A 78 -9.10 12.43 10.48
CA THR A 78 -9.45 13.63 9.72
C THR A 78 -9.35 13.35 8.22
N ALA A 79 -10.03 14.14 7.38
CA ALA A 79 -10.10 13.95 5.94
C ALA A 79 -9.79 15.23 5.19
N ALA A 80 -9.05 15.14 4.08
CA ALA A 80 -8.84 16.17 3.08
C ALA A 80 -9.35 15.68 1.72
N ASP A 81 -10.17 16.51 1.06
CA ASP A 81 -10.69 16.23 -0.28
C ASP A 81 -9.61 16.56 -1.33
N VAL A 82 -9.45 15.71 -2.36
CA VAL A 82 -8.48 15.94 -3.42
C VAL A 82 -9.08 16.63 -4.67
N GLY A 83 -10.36 17.00 -4.63
CA GLY A 83 -11.03 17.65 -5.75
C GLY A 83 -11.26 16.76 -6.97
N SER A 84 -11.19 15.44 -6.79
CA SER A 84 -11.40 14.40 -7.81
C SER A 84 -12.24 13.26 -7.22
N PRO A 85 -13.05 12.54 -8.02
CA PRO A 85 -13.84 11.42 -7.52
C PRO A 85 -12.96 10.26 -7.02
N VAL A 86 -11.69 10.23 -7.40
CA VAL A 86 -10.71 9.19 -6.98
C VAL A 86 -9.46 9.84 -6.42
N ALA A 87 -9.05 9.39 -5.23
CA ALA A 87 -7.72 9.54 -4.67
C ALA A 87 -7.06 8.16 -4.71
N ALA A 88 -6.27 7.88 -5.73
CA ALA A 88 -5.75 6.53 -5.96
C ALA A 88 -4.63 6.18 -4.98
N PHE A 89 -3.59 6.97 -4.96
CA PHE A 89 -2.45 6.86 -4.03
C PHE A 89 -1.71 8.20 -3.92
N PHE A 90 -0.83 8.30 -2.96
CA PHE A 90 -0.05 9.54 -2.74
C PHE A 90 1.29 9.23 -2.07
N ARG A 91 2.26 10.13 -2.22
CA ARG A 91 3.58 10.02 -1.57
C ARG A 91 4.06 11.42 -1.16
N PRO A 92 4.96 11.53 -0.16
CA PRO A 92 5.66 12.78 0.10
C PRO A 92 6.54 13.15 -1.08
N ARG A 93 6.78 14.45 -1.27
CA ARG A 93 7.81 14.96 -2.19
C ARG A 93 9.13 15.18 -1.45
N ALA A 94 10.25 15.03 -2.17
CA ALA A 94 11.58 15.23 -1.61
C ALA A 94 11.79 16.67 -1.09
N ASP A 95 11.24 17.65 -1.78
CA ASP A 95 11.33 19.08 -1.44
C ASP A 95 10.18 19.56 -0.54
N GLY A 96 9.38 18.62 0.00
CA GLY A 96 8.22 18.91 0.82
C GLY A 96 6.91 18.88 0.05
N GLY A 97 5.78 18.80 0.78
CA GLY A 97 4.45 18.66 0.19
C GLY A 97 4.13 17.22 -0.25
N ALA A 98 3.25 17.08 -1.23
CA ALA A 98 2.72 15.80 -1.67
C ALA A 98 2.66 15.66 -3.20
N VAL A 99 2.83 14.43 -3.70
CA VAL A 99 2.33 13.99 -5.00
C VAL A 99 1.11 13.11 -4.78
N VAL A 100 0.04 13.34 -5.55
CA VAL A 100 -1.22 12.60 -5.47
C VAL A 100 -1.61 12.15 -6.87
N ALA A 101 -1.82 10.85 -7.04
CA ALA A 101 -2.49 10.30 -8.21
C ALA A 101 -4.00 10.35 -7.97
N THR A 102 -4.69 11.11 -8.79
CA THR A 102 -6.15 11.23 -8.78
C THR A 102 -6.76 10.25 -9.78
N GLU A 103 -7.99 10.47 -10.25
CA GLU A 103 -8.63 9.57 -11.22
C GLU A 103 -7.78 9.36 -12.48
N HIS A 104 -7.32 10.48 -13.10
CA HIS A 104 -6.62 10.45 -14.39
C HIS A 104 -5.28 11.21 -14.38
N ALA A 105 -4.99 11.97 -13.34
CA ALA A 105 -3.88 12.91 -13.32
C ALA A 105 -2.97 12.69 -12.12
N VAL A 106 -1.71 13.08 -12.32
CA VAL A 106 -0.78 13.31 -11.20
C VAL A 106 -0.89 14.79 -10.82
N CYS A 107 -1.09 15.01 -9.53
CA CYS A 107 -1.23 16.33 -8.91
C CYS A 107 -0.09 16.56 -7.92
N LEU A 108 0.31 17.82 -7.74
CA LEU A 108 1.28 18.23 -6.71
C LEU A 108 0.64 19.20 -5.74
N ALA A 109 1.05 19.09 -4.49
CA ALA A 109 0.82 20.11 -3.46
C ALA A 109 2.17 20.52 -2.85
N ASP A 110 2.31 21.81 -2.49
CA ASP A 110 3.54 22.33 -1.88
C ASP A 110 3.51 22.15 -0.34
N ASP A 111 2.35 21.78 0.22
CA ASP A 111 2.20 21.45 1.63
C ASP A 111 1.56 20.07 1.86
N ALA A 112 1.76 19.54 3.06
CA ALA A 112 1.20 18.24 3.45
C ALA A 112 -0.32 18.29 3.73
N ALA A 113 -0.91 19.48 3.86
CA ALA A 113 -2.35 19.68 4.05
C ALA A 113 -3.12 19.68 2.71
N LEU A 114 -2.40 19.65 1.57
CA LEU A 114 -2.94 19.65 0.22
C LEU A 114 -3.73 20.93 -0.13
N SER A 115 -3.43 22.06 0.52
CA SER A 115 -4.21 23.29 0.38
C SER A 115 -4.15 23.91 -1.02
N ASP A 116 -3.11 23.57 -1.78
CA ASP A 116 -2.83 24.06 -3.15
C ASP A 116 -2.74 22.92 -4.18
N LEU A 117 -3.38 21.78 -3.90
CA LEU A 117 -3.30 20.61 -4.79
C LEU A 117 -3.75 20.96 -6.22
N ARG A 118 -2.86 20.73 -7.18
CA ARG A 118 -3.06 21.09 -8.59
C ARG A 118 -2.58 19.99 -9.52
N PRO A 119 -3.30 19.68 -10.62
CA PRO A 119 -2.83 18.73 -11.62
C PRO A 119 -1.60 19.30 -12.35
N VAL A 120 -0.61 18.44 -12.55
CA VAL A 120 0.61 18.80 -13.32
C VAL A 120 0.71 18.01 -14.62
N VAL A 121 0.14 16.82 -14.68
CA VAL A 121 0.05 16.03 -15.92
C VAL A 121 -1.18 15.13 -15.88
N THR A 122 -1.94 15.12 -16.99
CA THR A 122 -2.98 14.10 -17.24
C THR A 122 -2.31 12.92 -17.90
N VAL A 123 -2.52 11.73 -17.32
CA VAL A 123 -1.85 10.49 -17.75
C VAL A 123 -2.81 9.55 -18.46
N LEU A 124 -4.06 9.50 -17.98
CA LEU A 124 -5.09 8.60 -18.50
C LEU A 124 -6.15 9.41 -19.25
N ASP A 125 -6.35 9.11 -20.54
CA ASP A 125 -7.25 9.89 -21.42
C ASP A 125 -8.68 9.34 -21.49
N SER A 126 -8.92 8.10 -20.99
CA SER A 126 -10.22 7.45 -21.08
C SER A 126 -11.00 7.55 -19.77
N PRO A 127 -12.29 7.94 -19.81
CA PRO A 127 -13.15 7.94 -18.64
C PRO A 127 -13.49 6.53 -18.11
N GLU A 128 -13.11 5.49 -18.85
CA GLU A 128 -13.34 4.09 -18.45
C GLU A 128 -12.23 3.52 -17.59
N VAL A 129 -11.12 4.25 -17.43
CA VAL A 129 -9.96 3.84 -16.63
C VAL A 129 -9.72 4.82 -15.50
N ARG A 130 -9.05 4.36 -14.45
CA ARG A 130 -8.58 5.19 -13.35
C ARG A 130 -7.21 4.71 -12.87
N PHE A 131 -6.46 5.57 -12.22
CA PHE A 131 -5.36 5.11 -11.38
C PHE A 131 -5.89 4.21 -10.25
N ASN A 132 -5.05 3.28 -9.81
CA ASN A 132 -5.37 2.37 -8.71
C ASN A 132 -4.31 2.44 -7.60
N ASP A 133 -3.11 1.93 -7.81
CA ASP A 133 -2.05 1.93 -6.81
C ASP A 133 -0.70 2.31 -7.44
N GLY A 134 0.28 2.66 -6.59
CA GLY A 134 1.61 3.05 -7.04
C GLY A 134 2.55 3.42 -5.90
N GLY A 135 3.79 3.70 -6.27
CA GLY A 135 4.86 4.03 -5.32
C GLY A 135 6.01 4.79 -5.98
N CYS A 136 6.97 5.22 -5.17
CA CYS A 136 8.18 5.86 -5.67
C CYS A 136 9.34 4.88 -5.67
N ALA A 137 10.06 4.84 -6.79
CA ALA A 137 11.31 4.10 -6.94
C ALA A 137 12.45 4.72 -6.11
N PRO A 138 13.57 4.02 -5.94
CA PRO A 138 14.71 4.52 -5.17
C PRO A 138 15.30 5.85 -5.66
N ASP A 139 15.16 6.18 -6.94
CA ASP A 139 15.56 7.45 -7.52
C ASP A 139 14.49 8.56 -7.40
N GLY A 140 13.34 8.25 -6.80
CA GLY A 140 12.21 9.16 -6.65
C GLY A 140 11.28 9.25 -7.85
N THR A 141 11.45 8.44 -8.90
CA THR A 141 10.48 8.30 -9.99
C THR A 141 9.18 7.73 -9.47
N LEU A 142 8.03 8.36 -9.78
CA LEU A 142 6.71 7.86 -9.42
C LEU A 142 6.28 6.78 -10.41
N TYR A 143 5.89 5.62 -9.91
CA TYR A 143 5.21 4.59 -10.69
C TYR A 143 3.74 4.56 -10.30
N GLY A 144 2.86 4.57 -11.30
CA GLY A 144 1.41 4.53 -11.11
C GLY A 144 0.77 3.53 -12.05
N GLY A 145 -0.04 2.66 -11.48
CA GLY A 145 -0.79 1.68 -12.23
C GLY A 145 -2.27 2.02 -12.31
N SER A 146 -2.90 1.59 -13.39
CA SER A 146 -4.30 1.84 -13.66
C SER A 146 -5.11 0.56 -13.82
N MET A 147 -6.43 0.73 -13.81
CA MET A 147 -7.39 -0.31 -14.11
C MET A 147 -8.60 0.29 -14.80
N ARG A 148 -9.38 -0.54 -15.49
CA ARG A 148 -10.71 -0.17 -15.94
C ARG A 148 -11.73 -0.30 -14.81
N TYR A 149 -12.75 0.54 -14.80
CA TYR A 149 -13.85 0.44 -13.84
C TYR A 149 -14.63 -0.89 -13.93
N ASP A 150 -14.74 -1.47 -15.14
CA ASP A 150 -15.36 -2.78 -15.37
C ASP A 150 -14.40 -3.96 -15.16
N GLN A 151 -13.15 -3.69 -14.76
CA GLN A 151 -12.07 -4.67 -14.55
C GLN A 151 -11.80 -5.58 -15.77
N ALA A 152 -12.10 -5.09 -16.99
CA ALA A 152 -11.81 -5.84 -18.20
C ALA A 152 -10.31 -6.15 -18.32
N SER A 153 -10.03 -7.42 -18.63
CA SER A 153 -8.66 -7.93 -18.69
C SER A 153 -7.79 -7.15 -19.66
N GLY A 154 -6.61 -6.74 -19.19
CA GLY A 154 -5.60 -6.06 -20.00
C GLY A 154 -5.94 -4.62 -20.36
N GLY A 155 -6.95 -4.02 -19.72
CA GLY A 155 -7.42 -2.68 -20.03
C GLY A 155 -6.70 -1.53 -19.32
N GLY A 156 -5.75 -1.83 -18.44
CA GLY A 156 -4.93 -0.88 -17.71
C GLY A 156 -3.48 -0.86 -18.17
N VAL A 157 -2.72 0.08 -17.59
CA VAL A 157 -1.28 0.28 -17.84
C VAL A 157 -0.55 0.53 -16.52
N LEU A 158 0.74 0.24 -16.49
CA LEU A 158 1.68 0.75 -15.50
C LEU A 158 2.55 1.81 -16.19
N VAL A 159 2.62 2.99 -15.61
CA VAL A 159 3.43 4.11 -16.09
C VAL A 159 4.47 4.54 -15.07
N SER A 160 5.52 5.20 -15.52
CA SER A 160 6.43 5.98 -14.68
C SER A 160 6.28 7.45 -14.99
N VAL A 161 6.41 8.29 -13.96
CA VAL A 161 6.38 9.76 -14.05
C VAL A 161 7.66 10.28 -13.42
N ALA A 162 8.50 10.91 -14.21
CA ALA A 162 9.76 11.49 -13.76
C ALA A 162 9.55 12.82 -13.01
N SER A 163 10.60 13.34 -12.38
CA SER A 163 10.56 14.61 -11.64
C SER A 163 10.17 15.82 -12.48
N ASP A 164 10.42 15.79 -13.80
CA ASP A 164 10.01 16.80 -14.75
C ASP A 164 8.58 16.60 -15.29
N THR A 165 7.83 15.66 -14.71
CA THR A 165 6.48 15.24 -15.10
C THR A 165 6.36 14.52 -16.44
N SER A 166 7.47 14.16 -17.09
CA SER A 166 7.43 13.29 -18.27
C SER A 166 6.91 11.89 -17.91
N VAL A 167 6.06 11.34 -18.77
CA VAL A 167 5.36 10.05 -18.57
C VAL A 167 5.89 9.01 -19.55
N THR A 168 6.19 7.83 -19.04
CA THR A 168 6.59 6.68 -19.86
C THR A 168 5.70 5.47 -19.51
N THR A 169 5.16 4.80 -20.53
CA THR A 169 4.49 3.52 -20.33
C THR A 169 5.54 2.45 -20.05
N VAL A 170 5.43 1.83 -18.88
CA VAL A 170 6.32 0.76 -18.41
C VAL A 170 5.79 -0.61 -18.82
N ARG A 171 4.45 -0.78 -18.72
CA ARG A 171 3.79 -2.04 -19.08
C ARG A 171 2.37 -1.78 -19.53
N ASP A 172 2.02 -2.36 -20.68
CA ASP A 172 0.65 -2.45 -21.18
C ASP A 172 -0.02 -3.76 -20.74
N GLY A 173 -1.33 -3.84 -20.90
CA GLY A 173 -2.08 -5.07 -20.70
C GLY A 173 -2.23 -5.47 -19.24
N VAL A 174 -2.15 -4.52 -18.32
CA VAL A 174 -2.44 -4.70 -16.89
C VAL A 174 -3.95 -4.79 -16.69
N THR A 175 -4.40 -5.58 -15.73
CA THR A 175 -5.85 -5.72 -15.46
C THR A 175 -6.28 -4.90 -14.26
N VAL A 176 -5.73 -5.19 -13.08
CA VAL A 176 -5.94 -4.43 -11.84
C VAL A 176 -4.56 -4.22 -11.22
N SER A 177 -3.90 -3.13 -11.63
CA SER A 177 -2.58 -2.77 -11.11
C SER A 177 -2.68 -2.46 -9.63
N ASN A 178 -1.85 -3.13 -8.85
CA ASN A 178 -1.86 -3.03 -7.40
C ASN A 178 -0.43 -2.93 -6.84
N GLY A 179 -0.22 -3.36 -5.61
CA GLY A 179 0.96 -3.17 -4.79
C GLY A 179 2.28 -3.11 -5.56
N LEU A 180 3.06 -2.08 -5.30
CA LEU A 180 4.40 -1.87 -5.88
C LEU A 180 5.32 -1.26 -4.82
N ASP A 181 6.38 -1.98 -4.47
CA ASP A 181 7.43 -1.49 -3.56
C ASP A 181 8.78 -2.15 -3.89
N TRP A 182 9.85 -1.60 -3.35
CA TRP A 182 11.24 -1.97 -3.66
C TRP A 182 11.96 -2.57 -2.45
N SER A 183 12.93 -3.44 -2.74
CA SER A 183 13.86 -3.98 -1.75
C SER A 183 14.64 -2.88 -1.03
N PRO A 184 15.16 -3.14 0.19
CA PRO A 184 15.92 -2.14 0.96
C PRO A 184 17.16 -1.60 0.24
N ASP A 185 17.82 -2.43 -0.56
CA ASP A 185 18.98 -2.05 -1.36
C ASP A 185 18.58 -1.35 -2.68
N GLY A 186 17.28 -1.29 -3.00
CA GLY A 186 16.75 -0.65 -4.18
C GLY A 186 17.01 -1.38 -5.51
N THR A 187 17.47 -2.63 -5.49
CA THR A 187 17.82 -3.37 -6.71
C THR A 187 16.70 -4.25 -7.26
N LEU A 188 15.69 -4.53 -6.43
CA LEU A 188 14.52 -5.33 -6.78
C LEU A 188 13.24 -4.54 -6.57
N ALA A 189 12.21 -4.84 -7.36
CA ALA A 189 10.85 -4.35 -7.18
C ALA A 189 9.87 -5.50 -7.19
N TYR A 190 8.81 -5.38 -6.39
CA TYR A 190 7.73 -6.35 -6.28
C TYR A 190 6.43 -5.72 -6.74
N TYR A 191 5.67 -6.42 -7.58
CA TYR A 191 4.49 -5.87 -8.24
C TYR A 191 3.34 -6.88 -8.31
N ASN A 192 2.14 -6.39 -8.05
CA ASN A 192 0.90 -7.16 -8.15
C ASN A 192 0.01 -6.67 -9.30
N ASP A 193 -0.47 -7.60 -10.12
CA ASP A 193 -1.66 -7.43 -10.95
C ASP A 193 -2.68 -8.45 -10.44
N THR A 194 -3.64 -8.00 -9.64
CA THR A 194 -4.49 -8.85 -8.78
C THR A 194 -5.08 -10.07 -9.47
N PRO A 195 -5.66 -9.99 -10.70
CA PRO A 195 -6.25 -11.15 -11.35
C PRO A 195 -5.25 -12.23 -11.77
N THR A 196 -3.96 -11.91 -11.80
CA THR A 196 -2.92 -12.92 -12.07
C THR A 196 -2.69 -13.87 -10.90
N ARG A 197 -3.21 -13.53 -9.71
CA ARG A 197 -3.03 -14.25 -8.45
C ARG A 197 -1.57 -14.45 -8.05
N SER A 198 -0.67 -13.62 -8.57
CA SER A 198 0.77 -13.74 -8.37
C SER A 198 1.42 -12.39 -8.11
N THR A 199 2.53 -12.43 -7.36
CA THR A 199 3.46 -11.30 -7.25
C THR A 199 4.61 -11.51 -8.22
N THR A 200 4.91 -10.49 -9.02
CA THR A 200 6.06 -10.45 -9.91
C THR A 200 7.21 -9.73 -9.21
N ILE A 201 8.41 -10.27 -9.30
CA ILE A 201 9.63 -9.61 -8.89
C ILE A 201 10.40 -9.18 -10.15
N TYR A 202 10.86 -7.92 -10.17
CA TYR A 202 11.68 -7.31 -11.21
C TYR A 202 13.06 -6.99 -10.66
N SER A 203 14.07 -7.00 -11.52
CA SER A 203 15.27 -6.19 -11.31
C SER A 203 14.92 -4.73 -11.55
N TRP A 204 15.60 -3.82 -10.84
CA TRP A 204 15.41 -2.39 -11.02
C TRP A 204 16.74 -1.66 -10.97
N ASP A 205 16.93 -0.73 -11.88
CA ASP A 205 17.99 0.29 -11.86
C ASP A 205 17.51 1.59 -12.54
N THR A 206 18.27 2.65 -12.41
CA THR A 206 17.92 3.99 -12.94
C THR A 206 17.93 4.10 -14.44
N ASP A 207 18.66 3.23 -15.14
CA ASP A 207 18.82 3.31 -16.60
C ASP A 207 17.70 2.55 -17.32
N LEU A 208 17.31 1.38 -16.79
CA LEU A 208 16.34 0.48 -17.41
C LEU A 208 14.96 0.50 -16.73
N GLY A 209 14.87 1.02 -15.51
CA GLY A 209 13.65 0.92 -14.69
C GLY A 209 13.36 -0.54 -14.30
N LEU A 210 12.10 -0.96 -14.39
CA LEU A 210 11.67 -2.34 -14.12
C LEU A 210 12.04 -3.25 -15.30
N HIS A 211 12.85 -4.28 -15.06
CA HIS A 211 13.28 -5.24 -16.09
C HIS A 211 13.40 -6.66 -15.53
N ASP A 212 13.58 -7.66 -16.39
CA ASP A 212 13.76 -9.07 -16.04
C ASP A 212 12.73 -9.63 -15.06
N GLY A 213 11.44 -9.29 -15.30
CA GLY A 213 10.34 -9.71 -14.46
C GLY A 213 10.13 -11.22 -14.46
N ARG A 214 9.96 -11.80 -13.25
CA ARG A 214 9.62 -13.21 -13.04
C ARG A 214 8.62 -13.36 -11.89
N THR A 215 7.85 -14.42 -11.91
CA THR A 215 6.94 -14.73 -10.80
C THR A 215 7.75 -15.03 -9.53
N LEU A 216 7.42 -14.34 -8.43
CA LEU A 216 7.94 -14.63 -7.10
C LEU A 216 7.15 -15.77 -6.45
N PHE A 217 5.82 -15.60 -6.41
CA PHE A 217 4.90 -16.64 -5.95
C PHE A 217 3.54 -16.50 -6.67
N THR A 218 2.75 -17.57 -6.60
CA THR A 218 1.35 -17.60 -7.02
C THR A 218 0.52 -18.15 -5.86
N LEU A 219 -0.65 -17.56 -5.61
CA LEU A 219 -1.61 -18.10 -4.64
C LEU A 219 -2.18 -19.41 -5.17
N ASP A 220 -2.28 -20.42 -4.30
CA ASP A 220 -2.77 -21.76 -4.67
C ASP A 220 -4.22 -21.71 -5.22
N ASP A 221 -4.51 -22.52 -6.23
CA ASP A 221 -5.86 -22.64 -6.80
C ASP A 221 -6.90 -23.17 -5.79
N GLY A 222 -6.45 -23.84 -4.74
CA GLY A 222 -7.27 -24.28 -3.61
C GLY A 222 -7.59 -23.19 -2.59
N ASP A 223 -6.93 -22.04 -2.68
CA ASP A 223 -7.29 -20.87 -1.87
C ASP A 223 -8.46 -20.12 -2.54
N PRO A 224 -9.69 -20.19 -1.99
CA PRO A 224 -10.84 -19.54 -2.58
C PRO A 224 -10.76 -18.01 -2.55
N ALA A 225 -9.83 -17.48 -1.79
CA ALA A 225 -9.75 -16.07 -1.50
C ALA A 225 -8.92 -15.32 -2.56
N GLY A 226 -9.57 -14.47 -3.27
CA GLY A 226 -9.14 -13.29 -4.01
C GLY A 226 -7.77 -13.33 -4.69
N GLY A 227 -7.07 -12.22 -4.57
CA GLY A 227 -5.76 -12.02 -5.19
C GLY A 227 -4.85 -11.12 -4.36
N PRO A 228 -3.55 -11.06 -4.70
CA PRO A 228 -2.62 -10.13 -4.07
C PRO A 228 -3.03 -8.70 -4.43
N ASP A 229 -3.12 -7.85 -3.41
CA ASP A 229 -3.54 -6.46 -3.51
C ASP A 229 -2.36 -5.53 -3.19
N GLY A 230 -2.49 -4.53 -2.34
CA GLY A 230 -1.39 -3.68 -1.93
C GLY A 230 -0.29 -4.45 -1.18
N LEU A 231 0.94 -4.00 -1.29
CA LEU A 231 2.09 -4.62 -0.61
C LEU A 231 3.04 -3.57 -0.04
N CYS A 232 3.87 -3.98 0.91
CA CYS A 232 5.06 -3.26 1.34
C CYS A 232 6.22 -4.23 1.60
N VAL A 233 7.45 -3.70 1.54
CA VAL A 233 8.67 -4.47 1.79
C VAL A 233 9.29 -4.03 3.11
N ASP A 234 9.63 -4.98 3.97
CA ASP A 234 10.27 -4.67 5.25
C ASP A 234 11.78 -4.42 5.12
N ALA A 235 12.42 -4.02 6.22
CA ALA A 235 13.85 -3.70 6.24
C ALA A 235 14.77 -4.93 6.03
N GLU A 236 14.24 -6.14 6.14
CA GLU A 236 14.95 -7.40 5.87
C GLU A 236 14.69 -7.91 4.43
N GLY A 237 13.82 -7.22 3.67
CA GLY A 237 13.48 -7.54 2.29
C GLY A 237 12.31 -8.50 2.14
N ASN A 238 11.58 -8.85 3.23
CA ASN A 238 10.39 -9.66 3.13
C ASN A 238 9.22 -8.84 2.57
N VAL A 239 8.36 -9.47 1.79
CA VAL A 239 7.22 -8.85 1.11
C VAL A 239 5.95 -9.15 1.89
N TRP A 240 5.32 -8.12 2.40
CA TRP A 240 4.04 -8.16 3.10
C TRP A 240 2.94 -7.79 2.12
N THR A 241 2.10 -8.77 1.76
CA THR A 241 1.07 -8.61 0.72
C THR A 241 -0.31 -8.77 1.33
N ALA A 242 -1.17 -7.77 1.16
CA ALA A 242 -2.60 -7.87 1.47
C ALA A 242 -3.26 -8.85 0.49
N ILE A 243 -4.13 -9.72 1.00
CA ILE A 243 -4.87 -10.68 0.16
C ILE A 243 -6.35 -10.25 0.15
N TYR A 244 -6.75 -9.58 -0.94
CA TYR A 244 -8.14 -9.18 -1.15
C TYR A 244 -9.04 -10.42 -1.17
N GLY A 245 -10.10 -10.40 -0.39
CA GLY A 245 -10.97 -11.56 -0.21
C GLY A 245 -10.42 -12.64 0.75
N GLY A 246 -9.16 -12.49 1.23
CA GLY A 246 -8.43 -13.52 1.98
C GLY A 246 -8.40 -13.33 3.48
N SER A 247 -8.95 -12.25 4.02
CA SER A 247 -8.94 -11.95 5.47
C SER A 247 -7.54 -11.96 6.11
N ARG A 248 -6.48 -11.65 5.33
CA ARG A 248 -5.10 -11.73 5.82
C ARG A 248 -4.13 -10.83 5.06
N VAL A 249 -2.98 -10.60 5.69
CA VAL A 249 -1.73 -10.19 5.04
C VAL A 249 -0.76 -11.36 5.13
N GLU A 250 -0.11 -11.71 4.03
CA GLU A 250 0.94 -12.72 3.97
C GLU A 250 2.32 -12.06 3.91
N CYS A 251 3.27 -12.58 4.70
CA CYS A 251 4.68 -12.23 4.61
C CYS A 251 5.44 -13.35 3.91
N ARG A 252 6.15 -13.00 2.85
CA ARG A 252 7.02 -13.93 2.12
C ARG A 252 8.44 -13.42 2.08
N ASP A 253 9.39 -14.33 2.21
CA ASP A 253 10.80 -14.00 2.04
C ASP A 253 11.14 -13.68 0.57
N PRO A 254 12.35 -13.15 0.27
CA PRO A 254 12.75 -12.82 -1.10
C PRO A 254 12.80 -14.02 -2.07
N SER A 255 12.71 -15.27 -1.56
CA SER A 255 12.58 -16.47 -2.38
C SER A 255 11.13 -16.87 -2.67
N GLY A 256 10.15 -16.18 -2.08
CA GLY A 256 8.72 -16.42 -2.24
C GLY A 256 8.12 -17.39 -1.21
N VAL A 257 8.91 -17.87 -0.24
CA VAL A 257 8.43 -18.75 0.82
C VAL A 257 7.60 -17.97 1.82
N LEU A 258 6.39 -18.48 2.15
CA LEU A 258 5.52 -17.91 3.19
C LEU A 258 6.19 -18.08 4.57
N VAL A 259 6.43 -16.96 5.27
CA VAL A 259 7.13 -16.96 6.57
C VAL A 259 6.25 -16.48 7.72
N ASP A 260 5.24 -15.64 7.47
CA ASP A 260 4.29 -15.18 8.49
C ASP A 260 2.93 -14.84 7.87
N VAL A 261 1.88 -14.78 8.73
CA VAL A 261 0.52 -14.40 8.34
C VAL A 261 -0.09 -13.55 9.45
N VAL A 262 -0.70 -12.43 9.05
CA VAL A 262 -1.54 -11.60 9.93
C VAL A 262 -3.00 -11.77 9.52
N GLU A 263 -3.83 -12.30 10.43
CA GLU A 263 -5.25 -12.53 10.22
C GLU A 263 -6.09 -11.31 10.59
N LEU A 264 -7.15 -11.03 9.81
CA LEU A 264 -8.12 -9.96 10.04
C LEU A 264 -9.55 -10.51 10.17
N PRO A 265 -10.43 -9.83 10.93
CA PRO A 265 -11.84 -10.24 11.08
C PRO A 265 -12.72 -9.81 9.90
N VAL A 266 -12.16 -9.16 8.88
CA VAL A 266 -12.85 -8.67 7.66
C VAL A 266 -12.27 -9.33 6.44
N THR A 267 -13.10 -9.53 5.40
CA THR A 267 -12.73 -10.34 4.24
C THR A 267 -11.79 -9.60 3.30
N ASN A 268 -12.09 -8.32 3.00
CA ASN A 268 -11.40 -7.57 1.94
C ASN A 268 -10.30 -6.69 2.56
N VAL A 269 -9.11 -7.24 2.59
CA VAL A 269 -7.86 -6.57 3.00
C VAL A 269 -7.24 -5.98 1.76
N THR A 270 -6.94 -4.68 1.77
CA THR A 270 -6.58 -3.93 0.56
C THR A 270 -5.09 -3.64 0.48
N ALA A 271 -4.48 -3.07 1.53
CA ALA A 271 -3.05 -2.75 1.53
C ALA A 271 -2.46 -2.78 2.94
N CYS A 272 -1.14 -2.65 3.03
CA CYS A 272 -0.46 -2.52 4.30
C CYS A 272 0.78 -1.63 4.21
N THR A 273 1.18 -1.07 5.35
CA THR A 273 2.42 -0.30 5.50
C THR A 273 2.95 -0.40 6.92
N PHE A 274 4.26 -0.34 7.06
CA PHE A 274 4.87 -0.19 8.36
C PHE A 274 4.86 1.26 8.82
N GLY A 275 4.70 1.46 10.14
CA GLY A 275 4.73 2.77 10.77
C GLY A 275 4.99 2.66 12.27
N GLY A 276 4.80 3.76 12.98
CA GLY A 276 5.18 3.89 14.38
C GLY A 276 6.62 4.39 14.55
N PRO A 277 7.02 4.80 15.77
CA PRO A 277 8.33 5.42 16.03
C PRO A 277 9.53 4.53 15.67
N GLU A 278 9.35 3.22 15.64
CA GLU A 278 10.37 2.23 15.31
C GLU A 278 10.10 1.55 13.96
N LEU A 279 9.05 1.99 13.22
CA LEU A 279 8.52 1.34 12.01
C LEU A 279 8.20 -0.15 12.23
N ASP A 280 7.75 -0.52 13.43
CA ASP A 280 7.52 -1.89 13.89
C ASP A 280 6.04 -2.28 13.96
N ARG A 281 5.16 -1.38 13.55
CA ARG A 281 3.70 -1.58 13.49
C ARG A 281 3.27 -1.71 12.05
N LEU A 282 2.61 -2.81 11.72
CA LEU A 282 2.00 -3.01 10.41
C LEU A 282 0.56 -2.49 10.45
N PHE A 283 0.30 -1.37 9.78
CA PHE A 283 -1.05 -0.83 9.56
C PHE A 283 -1.63 -1.46 8.29
N ILE A 284 -2.89 -1.87 8.36
CA ILE A 284 -3.56 -2.66 7.32
C ILE A 284 -4.89 -2.02 6.99
N THR A 285 -5.11 -1.64 5.75
CA THR A 285 -6.36 -1.05 5.26
C THR A 285 -7.35 -2.12 4.81
N THR A 286 -8.64 -1.78 4.85
CA THR A 286 -9.74 -2.68 4.49
C THR A 286 -10.84 -1.93 3.78
N THR A 287 -11.70 -2.64 3.03
CA THR A 287 -12.78 -2.02 2.26
C THR A 287 -14.14 -2.65 2.53
N ARG A 288 -15.19 -1.82 2.36
CA ARG A 288 -16.60 -2.25 2.31
C ARG A 288 -17.02 -2.69 0.91
N GLU A 289 -16.22 -2.40 -0.10
CA GLU A 289 -16.51 -2.78 -1.47
C GLU A 289 -16.70 -4.30 -1.56
N ASN A 290 -17.75 -4.71 -2.28
CA ASN A 290 -18.15 -6.13 -2.43
C ASN A 290 -18.46 -6.86 -1.09
N VAL A 291 -18.68 -6.13 0.00
CA VAL A 291 -19.15 -6.69 1.28
C VAL A 291 -20.64 -6.42 1.41
N PRO A 292 -21.49 -7.45 1.63
CA PRO A 292 -22.91 -7.23 1.86
C PRO A 292 -23.15 -6.36 3.10
N ASP A 293 -24.09 -5.41 3.00
CA ASP A 293 -24.39 -4.46 4.05
C ASP A 293 -24.63 -5.14 5.42
N GLY A 294 -24.01 -4.61 6.46
CA GLY A 294 -24.18 -5.04 7.84
C GLY A 294 -23.51 -6.37 8.21
N THR A 295 -22.87 -7.08 7.27
CA THR A 295 -22.22 -8.38 7.54
C THR A 295 -20.84 -8.24 8.18
N GLN A 296 -20.13 -7.17 7.89
CA GLN A 296 -18.78 -6.88 8.39
C GLN A 296 -18.72 -5.42 8.90
N PRO A 297 -19.17 -5.14 10.11
CA PRO A 297 -19.36 -3.76 10.60
C PRO A 297 -18.05 -2.97 10.77
N THR A 298 -16.91 -3.64 10.76
CA THR A 298 -15.58 -3.04 10.89
C THR A 298 -14.81 -2.97 9.58
N ALA A 299 -15.40 -3.40 8.44
CA ALA A 299 -14.84 -3.17 7.11
C ALA A 299 -14.75 -1.66 6.81
N GLY A 300 -13.67 -1.20 6.19
CA GLY A 300 -13.35 0.22 6.00
C GLY A 300 -12.61 0.86 7.19
N ALA A 301 -12.28 0.09 8.22
CA ALA A 301 -11.33 0.49 9.25
C ALA A 301 -9.88 0.18 8.85
N VAL A 302 -8.93 0.84 9.50
CA VAL A 302 -7.53 0.41 9.53
C VAL A 302 -7.32 -0.50 10.73
N TYR A 303 -6.54 -1.55 10.53
CA TYR A 303 -6.09 -2.47 11.57
C TYR A 303 -4.60 -2.31 11.81
N VAL A 304 -4.11 -2.78 12.95
CA VAL A 304 -2.69 -2.75 13.32
C VAL A 304 -2.26 -4.09 13.91
N ALA A 305 -1.06 -4.52 13.56
CA ALA A 305 -0.35 -5.66 14.14
C ALA A 305 1.10 -5.29 14.47
N VAL A 306 1.75 -6.09 15.32
CA VAL A 306 3.19 -5.95 15.65
C VAL A 306 3.88 -7.28 15.33
N PRO A 307 4.29 -7.49 14.06
CA PRO A 307 4.78 -8.79 13.60
C PRO A 307 6.20 -9.13 14.05
N GLY A 308 6.91 -8.16 14.68
CA GLY A 308 8.31 -8.32 15.06
C GLY A 308 9.30 -8.00 13.92
N ALA A 309 8.80 -7.54 12.78
CA ALA A 309 9.56 -6.99 11.67
C ALA A 309 9.57 -5.45 11.75
N ARG A 310 10.43 -4.80 10.99
CA ARG A 310 10.48 -3.35 10.84
C ARG A 310 10.38 -2.98 9.37
N GLY A 311 9.64 -1.91 9.08
CA GLY A 311 9.50 -1.39 7.73
C GLY A 311 10.67 -0.52 7.28
N GLN A 312 10.54 -0.04 6.06
CA GLN A 312 11.41 0.96 5.46
C GLN A 312 10.76 2.35 5.58
N PRO A 313 11.53 3.45 5.62
CA PRO A 313 11.00 4.78 5.40
C PRO A 313 10.33 4.88 4.03
N VAL A 314 9.22 5.64 3.95
CA VAL A 314 8.56 5.90 2.66
C VAL A 314 9.51 6.62 1.71
N ARG A 315 9.55 6.19 0.43
CA ARG A 315 10.32 6.85 -0.61
C ARG A 315 9.56 8.06 -1.14
N PRO A 316 10.18 9.25 -1.19
CA PRO A 316 9.53 10.44 -1.71
C PRO A 316 9.60 10.51 -3.24
N PHE A 317 8.68 11.25 -3.84
CA PHE A 317 8.76 11.68 -5.23
C PHE A 317 9.83 12.77 -5.40
N ALA A 318 10.66 12.69 -6.44
CA ALA A 318 11.77 13.61 -6.67
C ALA A 318 11.37 14.95 -7.35
N GLY A 319 10.08 15.10 -7.75
CA GLY A 319 9.58 16.32 -8.41
C GLY A 319 8.67 17.18 -7.54
#